data_f3ac46b641f5eb3e4406f12a4625eb60
#
_entry.id   f3ac46b641f5eb3e4406f12a4625eb60
#
_cell.length_a   1.000
_cell.length_b   1.000
_cell.length_c   1.000
_cell.angle_alpha   90.00
_cell.angle_beta   90.00
_cell.angle_gamma   90.00
#
_symmetry.space_group_name_H-M   'P 1'
#
loop_
_entity.id
_entity.type
_entity.pdbx_description
1 polymer ?
#
loop_
_entity_poly.entity_id
_entity_poly.type
_entity_poly.pdbx_seq_one_letter_code
_entity_poly.pdbx_strand_id
1 'polypeptide(L)'
;MIELIQKYFPSLTPLQVERFKMLDALYHDWNAKINVISRKDIDNLYEHHVLHSLAIAQIIDFKEGSKIMDLGTGGGFPGIPLAIMFPDCHFHLVDSIGKKIKVCMEVAKALGLDNVTF
;
A
#
# COMPACT_ATOMS: atom_id res chain seq x y z
N MET A 1 -6.59 10.89 3.39
CA MET A 1 -8.04 11.13 3.30
C MET A 1 -8.69 10.07 2.44
N ILE A 2 -9.47 9.27 3.08
CA ILE A 2 -10.16 8.17 2.41
C ILE A 2 -11.11 8.65 1.31
N GLU A 3 -11.68 9.82 1.46
CA GLU A 3 -12.63 10.39 0.49
C GLU A 3 -12.00 10.54 -0.90
N LEU A 4 -10.72 10.87 -0.94
CA LEU A 4 -9.99 10.99 -2.20
C LEU A 4 -9.92 9.65 -2.93
N ILE A 5 -9.69 8.56 -2.19
CA ILE A 5 -9.66 7.21 -2.76
C ILE A 5 -11.06 6.78 -3.20
N GLN A 6 -12.07 7.02 -2.36
CA GLN A 6 -13.46 6.66 -2.67
C GLN A 6 -14.01 7.39 -3.89
N LYS A 7 -13.51 8.59 -4.17
CA LYS A 7 -13.88 9.35 -5.35
C LYS A 7 -13.55 8.59 -6.64
N TYR A 8 -12.37 7.97 -6.70
CA TYR A 8 -11.91 7.25 -7.88
C TYR A 8 -12.24 5.75 -7.84
N PHE A 9 -12.51 5.22 -6.67
CA PHE A 9 -12.83 3.81 -6.46
C PHE A 9 -14.08 3.69 -5.56
N PRO A 10 -15.28 3.94 -6.12
CA PRO A 10 -16.50 4.01 -5.31
C PRO A 10 -17.02 2.65 -4.84
N SER A 11 -16.50 1.54 -5.38
CA SER A 11 -16.99 0.19 -5.11
C SER A 11 -16.15 -0.58 -4.08
N LEU A 12 -15.34 0.12 -3.27
CA LEU A 12 -14.55 -0.53 -2.24
C LEU A 12 -15.43 -1.23 -1.21
N THR A 13 -14.99 -2.40 -0.77
CA THR A 13 -15.63 -3.10 0.35
C THR A 13 -15.37 -2.35 1.66
N PRO A 14 -16.18 -2.56 2.71
CA PRO A 14 -15.92 -1.97 4.03
C PRO A 14 -14.53 -2.31 4.57
N LEU A 15 -14.05 -3.53 4.34
CA LEU A 15 -12.71 -3.95 4.78
C LEU A 15 -11.61 -3.18 4.04
N GLN A 16 -11.76 -2.99 2.73
CA GLN A 16 -10.80 -2.19 1.96
C GLN A 16 -10.77 -0.74 2.44
N VAL A 17 -11.92 -0.14 2.68
CA VAL A 17 -12.03 1.21 3.22
C VAL A 17 -11.31 1.32 4.55
N GLU A 18 -11.53 0.37 5.46
CA GLU A 18 -10.87 0.36 6.78
C GLU A 18 -9.35 0.26 6.66
N ARG A 19 -8.86 -0.62 5.79
CA ARG A 19 -7.43 -0.79 5.55
C ARG A 19 -6.79 0.47 4.98
N PHE A 20 -7.43 1.11 3.99
CA PHE A 20 -6.94 2.37 3.45
C PHE A 20 -6.90 3.48 4.51
N LYS A 21 -7.89 3.54 5.38
CA LYS A 21 -7.92 4.53 6.48
C LYS A 21 -6.75 4.36 7.45
N MET A 22 -6.31 3.13 7.70
CA MET A 22 -5.23 2.85 8.64
C MET A 22 -3.86 3.30 8.15
N LEU A 23 -3.68 3.47 6.85
CA LEU A 23 -2.37 3.73 6.25
C LEU A 23 -1.71 5.00 6.79
N ASP A 24 -2.46 6.07 6.97
CA ASP A 24 -1.90 7.35 7.40
C ASP A 24 -1.19 7.24 8.75
N ALA A 25 -1.87 6.73 9.76
CA ALA A 25 -1.30 6.56 11.09
C ALA A 25 -0.12 5.58 11.08
N LEU A 26 -0.24 4.46 10.36
CA LEU A 26 0.81 3.45 10.27
C LEU A 26 2.09 4.03 9.68
N TYR A 27 1.98 4.72 8.56
CA TYR A 27 3.16 5.28 7.89
C TYR A 27 3.76 6.46 8.64
N HIS A 28 2.95 7.30 9.31
CA HIS A 28 3.49 8.33 10.18
C HIS A 28 4.29 7.74 11.34
N ASP A 29 3.77 6.70 12.01
CA ASP A 29 4.45 6.04 13.11
C ASP A 29 5.77 5.42 12.66
N TRP A 30 5.76 4.67 11.57
CA TRP A 30 6.96 4.01 11.07
C TRP A 30 7.96 4.99 10.48
N ASN A 31 7.48 6.04 9.80
CA ASN A 31 8.37 7.04 9.20
C ASN A 31 9.12 7.86 10.25
N ALA A 32 8.57 8.00 11.44
CA ALA A 32 9.26 8.62 12.57
C ALA A 32 10.47 7.80 13.05
N LYS A 33 10.44 6.49 12.82
CA LYS A 33 11.51 5.55 13.21
C LYS A 33 12.46 5.26 12.06
N ILE A 34 11.91 5.03 10.88
CA ILE A 34 12.64 4.64 9.66
C ILE A 34 12.11 5.48 8.51
N ASN A 35 12.96 6.29 7.91
CA ASN A 35 12.61 7.19 6.81
C ASN A 35 12.33 6.39 5.53
N VAL A 36 11.06 6.12 5.23
CA VAL A 36 10.63 5.46 3.99
C VAL A 36 9.92 6.40 3.03
N ILE A 37 9.45 7.55 3.53
CA ILE A 37 8.77 8.60 2.78
C ILE A 37 9.41 9.93 3.17
N SER A 38 9.61 10.84 2.21
CA SER A 38 10.18 12.16 2.51
C SER A 38 9.27 12.95 3.44
N ARG A 39 9.87 13.86 4.22
CA ARG A 39 9.11 14.72 5.14
C ARG A 39 8.08 15.58 4.42
N LYS A 40 8.35 15.95 3.17
CA LYS A 40 7.42 16.71 2.35
C LYS A 40 6.20 15.91 1.95
N ASP A 41 6.37 14.61 1.71
CA ASP A 41 5.34 13.76 1.13
C ASP A 41 4.50 13.04 2.17
N ILE A 42 5.01 12.84 3.40
CA ILE A 42 4.28 12.07 4.41
C ILE A 42 2.93 12.71 4.76
N ASP A 43 2.83 14.02 4.77
CA ASP A 43 1.59 14.73 5.05
C ASP A 43 0.60 14.67 3.87
N ASN A 44 1.06 14.26 2.71
CA ASN A 44 0.27 14.08 1.50
C ASN A 44 0.26 12.61 1.06
N LEU A 45 0.27 11.69 2.02
CA LEU A 45 0.38 10.26 1.78
C LEU A 45 -0.66 9.74 0.78
N TYR A 46 -1.93 10.10 0.99
CA TYR A 46 -3.02 9.59 0.15
C TYR A 46 -2.94 10.07 -1.29
N GLU A 47 -2.55 11.31 -1.51
CA GLU A 47 -2.42 11.88 -2.85
C GLU A 47 -1.15 11.40 -3.55
N HIS A 48 0.02 11.57 -2.89
CA HIS A 48 1.31 11.36 -3.52
C HIS A 48 1.73 9.89 -3.60
N HIS A 49 1.26 9.06 -2.66
CA HIS A 49 1.70 7.66 -2.60
C HIS A 49 0.57 6.66 -2.80
N VAL A 50 -0.53 6.79 -2.06
CA VAL A 50 -1.61 5.80 -2.14
C VAL A 50 -2.36 5.93 -3.46
N LEU A 51 -2.89 7.09 -3.76
CA LEU A 51 -3.65 7.29 -5.00
C LEU A 51 -2.76 7.13 -6.23
N HIS A 52 -1.53 7.61 -6.15
CA HIS A 52 -0.55 7.43 -7.23
C HIS A 52 -0.30 5.94 -7.51
N SER A 53 -0.15 5.14 -6.45
CA SER A 53 -0.02 3.68 -6.58
C SER A 53 -1.26 3.06 -7.23
N LEU A 54 -2.44 3.50 -6.82
CA LEU A 54 -3.71 2.98 -7.32
C LEU A 54 -4.04 3.44 -8.74
N ALA A 55 -3.29 4.38 -9.31
CA ALA A 55 -3.42 4.72 -10.72
C ALA A 55 -3.22 3.49 -11.63
N ILE A 56 -2.40 2.54 -11.20
CA ILE A 56 -2.22 1.26 -11.88
C ILE A 56 -3.55 0.52 -11.99
N ALA A 57 -4.37 0.54 -10.94
CA ALA A 57 -5.66 -0.15 -10.90
C ALA A 57 -6.72 0.48 -11.81
N GLN A 58 -6.51 1.73 -12.26
CA GLN A 58 -7.37 2.36 -13.25
C GLN A 58 -7.13 1.82 -14.66
N ILE A 59 -5.94 1.26 -14.90
CA ILE A 59 -5.52 0.79 -16.22
C ILE A 59 -5.53 -0.73 -16.28
N ILE A 60 -5.11 -1.39 -15.19
CA ILE A 60 -4.97 -2.84 -15.13
C ILE A 60 -5.92 -3.38 -14.08
N ASP A 61 -6.77 -4.33 -14.48
CA ASP A 61 -7.55 -5.15 -13.57
C ASP A 61 -6.88 -6.52 -13.49
N PHE A 62 -6.10 -6.73 -12.43
CA PHE A 62 -5.39 -7.99 -12.25
C PHE A 62 -6.38 -9.14 -12.10
N LYS A 63 -6.18 -10.17 -12.91
CA LYS A 63 -6.99 -11.38 -12.85
C LYS A 63 -6.79 -12.08 -11.50
N GLU A 64 -7.88 -12.60 -10.93
CA GLU A 64 -7.85 -13.40 -9.72
C GLU A 64 -6.78 -14.49 -9.80
N GLY A 65 -6.01 -14.64 -8.73
CA GLY A 65 -4.91 -15.60 -8.67
C GLY A 65 -3.60 -15.12 -9.27
N SER A 66 -3.55 -13.89 -9.82
CA SER A 66 -2.31 -13.33 -10.35
C SER A 66 -1.27 -13.18 -9.25
N LYS A 67 0.00 -13.39 -9.64
CA LYS A 67 1.16 -13.15 -8.79
C LYS A 67 1.93 -11.97 -9.32
N ILE A 68 2.07 -10.93 -8.54
CA ILE A 68 2.71 -9.67 -8.93
C ILE A 68 3.92 -9.42 -8.03
N MET A 69 5.05 -9.08 -8.65
CA MET A 69 6.23 -8.65 -7.92
C MET A 69 6.33 -7.13 -7.98
N ASP A 70 6.56 -6.51 -6.83
CA ASP A 70 6.90 -5.10 -6.71
C ASP A 70 8.40 -5.01 -6.44
N LEU A 71 9.17 -4.78 -7.49
CA LEU A 71 10.63 -4.70 -7.42
C LEU A 71 11.06 -3.28 -7.08
N GLY A 72 11.78 -3.13 -5.97
CA GLY A 72 12.14 -1.81 -5.45
C GLY A 72 10.98 -1.14 -4.74
N THR A 73 10.24 -1.88 -3.93
CA THR A 73 9.02 -1.42 -3.28
C THR A 73 9.22 -0.25 -2.31
N GLY A 74 10.43 -0.06 -1.79
CA GLY A 74 10.70 0.94 -0.77
C GLY A 74 9.86 0.72 0.48
N GLY A 75 9.08 1.70 0.87
CA GLY A 75 8.18 1.60 2.02
C GLY A 75 6.89 0.81 1.76
N GLY A 76 6.74 0.20 0.58
CA GLY A 76 5.57 -0.61 0.26
C GLY A 76 4.68 -0.04 -0.84
N PHE A 77 5.24 0.79 -1.72
CA PHE A 77 4.49 1.42 -2.83
C PHE A 77 5.06 1.00 -4.18
N PRO A 78 4.23 0.59 -5.11
CA PRO A 78 2.76 0.51 -5.07
C PRO A 78 2.20 -0.75 -4.40
N GLY A 79 3.04 -1.66 -3.92
CA GLY A 79 2.64 -3.02 -3.49
C GLY A 79 1.56 -3.07 -2.43
N ILE A 80 1.69 -2.31 -1.33
CA ILE A 80 0.70 -2.35 -0.23
C ILE A 80 -0.67 -1.82 -0.68
N PRO A 81 -0.77 -0.64 -1.30
CA PRO A 81 -2.07 -0.19 -1.83
C PRO A 81 -2.71 -1.17 -2.82
N LEU A 82 -1.91 -1.76 -3.70
CA LEU A 82 -2.43 -2.73 -4.67
C LEU A 82 -2.89 -4.03 -4.01
N ALA A 83 -2.20 -4.47 -2.96
CA ALA A 83 -2.62 -5.65 -2.19
C ALA A 83 -3.96 -5.44 -1.50
N ILE A 84 -4.23 -4.23 -1.03
CA ILE A 84 -5.54 -3.87 -0.47
C ILE A 84 -6.60 -3.88 -1.56
N MET A 85 -6.28 -3.33 -2.73
CA MET A 85 -7.21 -3.21 -3.85
C MET A 85 -7.56 -4.56 -4.48
N PHE A 86 -6.58 -5.48 -4.57
CA PHE A 86 -6.72 -6.78 -5.21
C PHE A 86 -6.49 -7.92 -4.21
N PRO A 87 -7.46 -8.18 -3.32
CA PRO A 87 -7.29 -9.19 -2.26
C PRO A 87 -7.14 -10.63 -2.78
N ASP A 88 -7.58 -10.90 -4.00
CA ASP A 88 -7.50 -12.21 -4.63
C ASP A 88 -6.22 -12.43 -5.45
N CYS A 89 -5.32 -11.45 -5.44
CA CYS A 89 -4.00 -11.53 -6.07
C CYS A 89 -2.91 -11.58 -5.01
N HIS A 90 -1.75 -12.14 -5.38
CA HIS A 90 -0.60 -12.23 -4.48
C HIS A 90 0.46 -11.21 -4.88
N PHE A 91 0.97 -10.46 -3.90
CA PHE A 91 2.00 -9.43 -4.11
C PHE A 91 3.27 -9.81 -3.35
N HIS A 92 4.38 -9.90 -4.08
CA HIS A 92 5.70 -10.12 -3.50
C HIS A 92 6.50 -8.82 -3.57
N LEU A 93 6.81 -8.25 -2.40
CA LEU A 93 7.50 -6.97 -2.30
C LEU A 93 8.99 -7.18 -2.07
N VAL A 94 9.80 -6.56 -2.91
CA VAL A 94 11.25 -6.73 -2.90
C VAL A 94 11.94 -5.37 -2.80
N ASP A 95 12.93 -5.28 -1.93
CA ASP A 95 13.81 -4.12 -1.85
C ASP A 95 15.16 -4.55 -1.28
N SER A 96 16.23 -3.88 -1.71
CA SER A 96 17.58 -4.17 -1.22
C SER A 96 17.82 -3.63 0.19
N ILE A 97 16.99 -2.72 0.68
CA ILE A 97 17.14 -2.09 1.98
C ILE A 97 16.24 -2.79 3.01
N GLY A 98 16.86 -3.64 3.85
CA GLY A 98 16.12 -4.46 4.81
C GLY A 98 15.25 -3.68 5.79
N LYS A 99 15.66 -2.48 6.18
CA LYS A 99 14.87 -1.62 7.08
C LYS A 99 13.54 -1.21 6.45
N LYS A 100 13.51 -0.97 5.13
CA LYS A 100 12.29 -0.64 4.40
C LYS A 100 11.36 -1.84 4.31
N ILE A 101 11.91 -3.02 4.04
CA ILE A 101 11.14 -4.27 4.04
C ILE A 101 10.52 -4.53 5.41
N LYS A 102 11.24 -4.25 6.50
CA LYS A 102 10.69 -4.37 7.85
C LYS A 102 9.42 -3.51 8.02
N VAL A 103 9.44 -2.27 7.53
CA VAL A 103 8.26 -1.40 7.56
C VAL A 103 7.11 -2.03 6.77
N CYS A 104 7.38 -2.54 5.57
CA CYS A 104 6.37 -3.22 4.76
C CYS A 104 5.74 -4.39 5.50
N MET A 105 6.55 -5.23 6.15
CA MET A 105 6.09 -6.38 6.91
C MET A 105 5.17 -5.96 8.07
N GLU A 106 5.57 -4.95 8.81
CA GLU A 106 4.80 -4.46 9.96
C GLU A 106 3.49 -3.78 9.53
N VAL A 107 3.52 -3.01 8.46
CA VAL A 107 2.31 -2.40 7.89
C VAL A 107 1.34 -3.48 7.40
N ALA A 108 1.84 -4.45 6.63
CA ALA A 108 1.00 -5.55 6.14
C ALA A 108 0.38 -6.35 7.29
N LYS A 109 1.15 -6.62 8.33
CA LYS A 109 0.68 -7.31 9.54
C LYS A 109 -0.42 -6.52 10.24
N ALA A 110 -0.21 -5.22 10.45
CA ALA A 110 -1.19 -4.36 11.11
C ALA A 110 -2.50 -4.26 10.32
N LEU A 111 -2.41 -4.28 8.99
CA LEU A 111 -3.58 -4.27 8.09
C LEU A 111 -4.27 -5.64 8.00
N GLY A 112 -3.64 -6.71 8.47
CA GLY A 112 -4.17 -8.06 8.33
C GLY A 112 -4.15 -8.58 6.90
N LEU A 113 -3.18 -8.13 6.09
CA LEU A 113 -3.04 -8.62 4.71
C LEU A 113 -2.45 -10.03 4.70
N ASP A 114 -3.11 -10.94 4.01
CA ASP A 114 -2.67 -12.34 3.85
C ASP A 114 -2.15 -12.65 2.44
N ASN A 115 -2.14 -11.64 1.58
CA ASN A 115 -1.77 -11.77 0.17
C ASN A 115 -0.46 -11.04 -0.18
N VAL A 116 0.41 -10.86 0.80
CA VAL A 116 1.71 -10.18 0.62
C VAL A 116 2.81 -11.06 1.18
N THR A 117 3.90 -11.19 0.44
CA THR A 117 5.15 -11.83 0.90
C THR A 117 6.35 -10.92 0.63
N PHE A 118 7.49 -11.29 1.24
CA PHE A 118 8.68 -10.45 1.21
C PHE A 118 9.95 -11.25 0.93
#